data_87839f00fea53c0b1a832e7d2676af6a
#
_entry.id   87839f00fea53c0b1a832e7d2676af6a
#
_cell.length_a   1.000
_cell.length_b   1.000
_cell.length_c   1.000
_cell.angle_alpha   90.00
_cell.angle_beta   90.00
_cell.angle_gamma   90.00
#
_symmetry.space_group_name_H-M   'P 1'
#
loop_
_entity.id
_entity.type
_entity.pdbx_description
1 polymer ?
#
loop_
_entity_poly.entity_id
_entity_poly.type
_entity_poly.pdbx_seq_one_letter_code
_entity_poly.pdbx_strand_id
1 'polypeptide(L)'
;MISKNQLKYIRQLEQKKYRRREGVFVAEGTKVVGDLLQRYRPEAVFATADWQAPAGITPQLVTDDELRRISFLQHPQQVLALFPLPVNCRPSTVNSKPSTPNSELSLALDGVQDPGNLGTIIRIADWFGISTIICSEDTVDAWNPKVVQATMGSITRVNIIYLNLPDFLDTLPADFPVYGTFLDGDNIYTQELTPNGLIIMGNEGNGISEAVRSKVNRRLLIPDFHQGPTADSLNVAIATAITCSEFRRR
;
A
#
# COMPACT_ATOMS: atom_id res chain seq x y z
N MET A 1 15.92 26.19 12.65
CA MET A 1 15.66 25.59 13.99
C MET A 1 14.20 25.14 14.06
N ILE A 2 13.95 23.89 14.49
CA ILE A 2 12.61 23.32 14.66
C ILE A 2 12.02 23.75 16.01
N SER A 3 10.85 24.34 15.99
CA SER A 3 10.13 24.71 17.22
C SER A 3 9.58 23.45 17.93
N LYS A 4 9.36 23.58 19.26
CA LYS A 4 8.72 22.50 20.04
C LYS A 4 7.34 22.10 19.48
N ASN A 5 6.58 23.09 18.96
CA ASN A 5 5.26 22.84 18.38
C ASN A 5 5.37 22.07 17.05
N GLN A 6 6.30 22.41 16.18
CA GLN A 6 6.57 21.66 14.93
C GLN A 6 6.99 20.22 15.23
N LEU A 7 7.89 20.02 16.20
CA LEU A 7 8.30 18.68 16.63
C LEU A 7 7.08 17.85 17.09
N LYS A 8 6.24 18.41 17.98
CA LYS A 8 5.04 17.73 18.47
C LYS A 8 4.08 17.44 17.33
N TYR A 9 3.85 18.41 16.45
CA TYR A 9 2.98 18.28 15.29
C TYR A 9 3.42 17.15 14.35
N ILE A 10 4.70 17.10 13.96
CA ILE A 10 5.22 16.07 13.07
C ILE A 10 5.15 14.69 13.74
N ARG A 11 5.62 14.56 14.99
CA ARG A 11 5.64 13.26 15.69
C ARG A 11 4.24 12.65 15.90
N GLN A 12 3.20 13.46 16.11
CA GLN A 12 1.83 12.93 16.23
C GLN A 12 1.29 12.35 14.92
N LEU A 13 1.83 12.71 13.75
CA LEU A 13 1.44 12.18 12.44
C LEU A 13 1.80 10.68 12.26
N GLU A 14 2.56 10.08 13.19
CA GLU A 14 2.70 8.62 13.28
C GLU A 14 1.34 7.93 13.42
N GLN A 15 0.38 8.56 14.10
CA GLN A 15 -0.93 7.99 14.37
C GLN A 15 -1.95 8.37 13.27
N LYS A 16 -2.69 7.37 12.78
CA LYS A 16 -3.73 7.51 11.74
C LYS A 16 -4.73 8.62 12.03
N LYS A 17 -5.18 8.74 13.30
CA LYS A 17 -6.16 9.76 13.73
C LYS A 17 -5.69 11.19 13.48
N TYR A 18 -4.39 11.46 13.69
CA TYR A 18 -3.84 12.80 13.47
C TYR A 18 -3.64 13.07 11.98
N ARG A 19 -3.13 12.10 11.20
CA ARG A 19 -3.06 12.25 9.74
C ARG A 19 -4.41 12.58 9.13
N ARG A 20 -5.47 11.88 9.56
CA ARG A 20 -6.84 12.16 9.08
C ARG A 20 -7.37 13.52 9.52
N ARG A 21 -7.10 13.93 10.76
CA ARG A 21 -7.54 15.24 11.29
C ARG A 21 -6.85 16.38 10.57
N GLU A 22 -5.54 16.28 10.40
CA GLU A 22 -4.72 17.33 9.76
C GLU A 22 -4.79 17.24 8.22
N GLY A 23 -5.22 16.13 7.66
CA GLY A 23 -5.28 15.92 6.21
C GLY A 23 -3.92 15.73 5.55
N VAL A 24 -2.88 15.33 6.32
CA VAL A 24 -1.50 15.23 5.83
C VAL A 24 -0.84 13.91 6.23
N PHE A 25 0.19 13.53 5.48
CA PHE A 25 1.06 12.41 5.81
C PHE A 25 2.55 12.80 5.69
N VAL A 26 3.42 11.97 6.23
CA VAL A 26 4.87 12.19 6.25
C VAL A 26 5.54 11.30 5.21
N ALA A 27 6.47 11.89 4.46
CA ALA A 27 7.40 11.16 3.61
C ALA A 27 8.84 11.58 3.92
N GLU A 28 9.75 10.63 3.87
CA GLU A 28 11.16 10.83 4.21
C GLU A 28 12.08 10.24 3.15
N GLY A 29 13.28 10.82 3.07
CA GLY A 29 14.33 10.39 2.16
C GLY A 29 14.21 10.98 0.76
N THR A 30 15.37 11.15 0.13
CA THR A 30 15.52 11.89 -1.13
C THR A 30 14.70 11.29 -2.27
N LYS A 31 14.64 9.95 -2.36
CA LYS A 31 13.92 9.25 -3.42
C LYS A 31 12.40 9.39 -3.24
N VAL A 32 11.87 9.04 -2.05
CA VAL A 32 10.42 9.04 -1.80
C VAL A 32 9.86 10.45 -1.90
N VAL A 33 10.53 11.42 -1.28
CA VAL A 33 10.14 12.84 -1.36
C VAL A 33 10.24 13.34 -2.79
N GLY A 34 11.32 13.00 -3.52
CA GLY A 34 11.49 13.38 -4.92
C GLY A 34 10.37 12.87 -5.83
N ASP A 35 9.98 11.61 -5.69
CA ASP A 35 8.89 11.01 -6.46
C ASP A 35 7.53 11.67 -6.12
N LEU A 36 7.28 11.98 -4.84
CA LEU A 36 6.06 12.65 -4.40
C LEU A 36 5.97 14.10 -4.92
N LEU A 37 7.09 14.84 -4.94
CA LEU A 37 7.15 16.21 -5.44
C LEU A 37 6.79 16.34 -6.93
N GLN A 38 6.89 15.25 -7.70
CA GLN A 38 6.45 15.24 -9.10
C GLN A 38 4.92 15.28 -9.25
N ARG A 39 4.17 14.87 -8.23
CA ARG A 39 2.69 14.77 -8.29
C ARG A 39 1.96 15.63 -7.27
N TYR A 40 2.60 15.92 -6.15
CA TYR A 40 1.97 16.61 -5.03
C TYR A 40 2.77 17.86 -4.64
N ARG A 41 2.08 18.92 -4.25
CA ARG A 41 2.72 20.05 -3.57
C ARG A 41 2.81 19.75 -2.08
N PRO A 42 4.01 19.85 -1.47
CA PRO A 42 4.17 19.64 -0.04
C PRO A 42 3.59 20.82 0.74
N GLU A 43 3.07 20.55 1.94
CA GLU A 43 2.68 21.60 2.90
C GLU A 43 3.90 22.16 3.63
N ALA A 44 4.88 21.32 3.90
CA ALA A 44 6.15 21.71 4.50
C ALA A 44 7.27 20.75 4.08
N VAL A 45 8.48 21.28 3.97
CA VAL A 45 9.69 20.49 3.70
C VAL A 45 10.76 20.92 4.70
N PHE A 46 11.37 19.94 5.34
CA PHE A 46 12.48 20.08 6.27
C PHE A 46 13.68 19.34 5.70
N ALA A 47 14.80 20.03 5.51
CA ALA A 47 15.96 19.40 4.89
C ALA A 47 17.27 19.91 5.49
N THR A 48 18.30 19.05 5.45
CA THR A 48 19.69 19.46 5.72
C THR A 48 20.24 20.27 4.55
N ALA A 49 21.35 20.97 4.79
CA ALA A 49 21.98 21.80 3.76
C ALA A 49 22.47 21.00 2.53
N ASP A 50 22.71 19.70 2.70
CA ASP A 50 23.19 18.81 1.64
C ASP A 50 22.07 18.37 0.66
N TRP A 51 20.81 18.57 1.03
CA TRP A 51 19.70 18.20 0.14
C TRP A 51 19.52 19.22 -0.97
N GLN A 52 19.58 18.75 -2.20
CA GLN A 52 19.32 19.58 -3.37
C GLN A 52 17.81 19.67 -3.64
N ALA A 53 17.22 20.80 -3.25
CA ALA A 53 15.80 21.05 -3.46
C ALA A 53 15.49 21.22 -4.96
N PRO A 54 14.44 20.57 -5.50
CA PRO A 54 13.96 20.85 -6.84
C PRO A 54 13.49 22.31 -6.98
N ALA A 55 13.47 22.81 -8.22
CA ALA A 55 13.02 24.17 -8.52
C ALA A 55 11.60 24.42 -7.97
N GLY A 56 11.43 25.55 -7.29
CA GLY A 56 10.15 25.95 -6.69
C GLY A 56 9.86 25.35 -5.30
N ILE A 57 10.77 24.57 -4.74
CA ILE A 57 10.68 24.05 -3.37
C ILE A 57 11.67 24.79 -2.47
N THR A 58 11.14 25.44 -1.43
CA THR A 58 11.95 26.12 -0.41
C THR A 58 11.86 25.37 0.91
N PRO A 59 12.87 24.56 1.30
CA PRO A 59 12.84 23.84 2.55
C PRO A 59 13.15 24.74 3.73
N GLN A 60 12.58 24.43 4.89
CA GLN A 60 13.11 24.89 6.16
C GLN A 60 14.40 24.13 6.43
N LEU A 61 15.52 24.85 6.47
CA LEU A 61 16.81 24.24 6.79
C LEU A 61 16.85 23.81 8.26
N VAL A 62 17.32 22.59 8.47
CA VAL A 62 17.47 21.93 9.77
C VAL A 62 18.84 21.28 9.88
N THR A 63 19.30 21.09 11.11
CA THR A 63 20.50 20.28 11.37
C THR A 63 20.16 18.78 11.33
N ASP A 64 21.18 17.92 11.22
CA ASP A 64 21.00 16.47 11.28
C ASP A 64 20.34 16.04 12.60
N ASP A 65 20.70 16.68 13.72
CA ASP A 65 20.07 16.38 15.01
C ASP A 65 18.60 16.82 15.06
N GLU A 66 18.26 17.94 14.46
CA GLU A 66 16.87 18.38 14.33
C GLU A 66 16.07 17.44 13.42
N LEU A 67 16.65 17.03 12.28
CA LEU A 67 16.03 16.07 11.37
C LEU A 67 15.81 14.73 12.08
N ARG A 68 16.79 14.22 12.81
CA ARG A 68 16.69 12.98 13.59
C ARG A 68 15.55 13.02 14.62
N ARG A 69 15.30 14.17 15.22
CA ARG A 69 14.21 14.33 16.22
C ARG A 69 12.81 14.26 15.60
N ILE A 70 12.62 14.70 14.36
CA ILE A 70 11.32 14.67 13.68
C ILE A 70 11.11 13.40 12.84
N SER A 71 12.17 12.71 12.48
CA SER A 71 12.17 11.52 11.62
C SER A 71 11.55 10.30 12.31
N PHE A 72 10.90 9.43 11.52
CA PHE A 72 10.42 8.10 11.92
C PHE A 72 11.39 6.99 11.51
N LEU A 73 12.49 7.35 10.81
CA LEU A 73 13.52 6.40 10.39
C LEU A 73 14.61 6.24 11.45
N GLN A 74 15.19 5.06 11.55
CA GLN A 74 16.39 4.83 12.39
C GLN A 74 17.61 5.61 11.87
N HIS A 75 17.72 5.73 10.55
CA HIS A 75 18.76 6.46 9.84
C HIS A 75 18.12 7.49 8.91
N PRO A 76 17.80 8.69 9.41
CA PRO A 76 17.21 9.77 8.61
C PRO A 76 18.09 10.15 7.43
N GLN A 77 17.46 10.48 6.32
CA GLN A 77 18.15 10.87 5.10
C GLN A 77 17.72 12.29 4.70
N GLN A 78 18.60 13.23 4.81
CA GLN A 78 18.59 14.61 4.28
C GLN A 78 17.25 15.38 4.25
N VAL A 79 16.08 14.73 4.06
CA VAL A 79 14.80 15.41 3.88
C VAL A 79 13.62 14.65 4.47
N LEU A 80 12.72 15.42 5.10
CA LEU A 80 11.37 15.02 5.52
C LEU A 80 10.38 16.03 4.98
N ALA A 81 9.28 15.57 4.39
CA ALA A 81 8.24 16.44 3.86
C ALA A 81 6.85 16.01 4.32
N LEU A 82 5.97 16.99 4.45
CA LEU A 82 4.55 16.80 4.74
C LEU A 82 3.76 17.00 3.46
N PHE A 83 2.95 16.02 3.09
CA PHE A 83 2.11 16.07 1.90
C PHE A 83 0.64 15.96 2.26
N PRO A 84 -0.26 16.60 1.50
CA PRO A 84 -1.69 16.43 1.70
C PRO A 84 -2.12 14.99 1.44
N LEU A 85 -3.01 14.46 2.30
CA LEU A 85 -3.64 13.17 2.05
C LEU A 85 -4.51 13.25 0.79
N PRO A 86 -4.38 12.29 -0.15
CA PRO A 86 -5.26 12.22 -1.31
C PRO A 86 -6.74 12.16 -0.91
N VAL A 87 -7.60 12.77 -1.72
CA VAL A 87 -9.04 12.88 -1.42
C VAL A 87 -9.70 11.52 -1.22
N ASN A 88 -9.26 10.49 -1.96
CA ASN A 88 -9.78 9.12 -1.88
C ASN A 88 -9.44 8.40 -0.55
N CYS A 89 -8.59 8.97 0.27
CA CYS A 89 -8.20 8.42 1.58
C CYS A 89 -8.97 9.03 2.74
N ARG A 90 -9.81 10.03 2.47
CA ARG A 90 -10.76 10.54 3.45
C ARG A 90 -11.96 9.58 3.47
N PRO A 91 -12.55 9.27 4.64
CA PRO A 91 -13.80 8.53 4.67
C PRO A 91 -14.80 9.30 3.80
N SER A 92 -15.04 8.83 2.61
CA SER A 92 -16.03 9.47 1.75
C SER A 92 -17.41 9.06 2.24
N THR A 93 -18.16 10.01 2.73
CA THR A 93 -19.61 9.92 2.89
C THR A 93 -20.33 9.96 1.53
N VAL A 94 -19.59 9.87 0.44
CA VAL A 94 -20.12 9.98 -0.92
C VAL A 94 -19.93 8.66 -1.66
N ASN A 95 -21.04 8.12 -2.15
CA ASN A 95 -21.24 6.97 -3.03
C ASN A 95 -20.44 6.99 -4.36
N SER A 96 -19.16 7.28 -4.33
CA SER A 96 -18.30 6.95 -5.47
C SER A 96 -18.03 5.45 -5.40
N LYS A 97 -18.95 4.66 -5.99
CA LYS A 97 -18.64 3.27 -6.35
C LYS A 97 -17.29 3.31 -7.07
N PRO A 98 -16.28 2.55 -6.62
CA PRO A 98 -15.11 2.34 -7.45
C PRO A 98 -15.65 1.86 -8.80
N SER A 99 -15.19 2.45 -9.89
CA SER A 99 -15.48 1.91 -11.22
C SER A 99 -15.13 0.44 -11.16
N THR A 100 -16.10 -0.41 -11.45
CA THR A 100 -15.87 -1.86 -11.52
C THR A 100 -14.64 -2.09 -12.38
N PRO A 101 -13.64 -2.85 -11.93
CA PRO A 101 -12.42 -3.11 -12.69
C PRO A 101 -12.70 -4.05 -13.86
N ASN A 102 -13.61 -3.64 -14.77
CA ASN A 102 -14.15 -4.52 -15.82
C ASN A 102 -13.15 -4.88 -16.92
N SER A 103 -12.00 -4.21 -16.98
CA SER A 103 -11.02 -4.43 -18.06
C SER A 103 -9.58 -4.67 -17.58
N GLU A 104 -9.28 -4.50 -16.31
CA GLU A 104 -7.91 -4.57 -15.79
C GLU A 104 -7.80 -5.53 -14.60
N LEU A 105 -6.58 -6.02 -14.38
CA LEU A 105 -6.23 -6.78 -13.20
C LEU A 105 -6.08 -5.84 -12.00
N SER A 106 -6.71 -6.17 -10.88
CA SER A 106 -6.63 -5.42 -9.62
C SER A 106 -6.24 -6.33 -8.46
N LEU A 107 -5.70 -5.76 -7.38
CA LEU A 107 -5.45 -6.46 -6.13
C LEU A 107 -6.49 -6.09 -5.08
N ALA A 108 -6.86 -7.05 -4.23
CA ALA A 108 -7.56 -6.79 -2.99
C ALA A 108 -6.76 -7.37 -1.82
N LEU A 109 -6.76 -6.64 -0.70
CA LEU A 109 -6.04 -7.03 0.51
C LEU A 109 -7.04 -7.15 1.66
N ASP A 110 -7.18 -8.37 2.18
CA ASP A 110 -8.10 -8.71 3.26
C ASP A 110 -7.31 -8.80 4.57
N GLY A 111 -7.23 -7.68 5.29
CA GLY A 111 -6.62 -7.61 6.61
C GLY A 111 -5.09 -7.70 6.65
N VAL A 112 -4.37 -7.29 5.61
CA VAL A 112 -2.90 -7.20 5.66
C VAL A 112 -2.48 -6.14 6.68
N GLN A 113 -1.78 -6.54 7.75
CA GLN A 113 -1.52 -5.68 8.90
C GLN A 113 -0.08 -5.19 9.02
N ASP A 114 0.90 -5.90 8.46
CA ASP A 114 2.29 -5.47 8.51
C ASP A 114 2.57 -4.32 7.53
N PRO A 115 3.11 -3.17 8.01
CA PRO A 115 3.43 -2.03 7.16
C PRO A 115 4.46 -2.33 6.07
N GLY A 116 5.42 -3.20 6.34
CA GLY A 116 6.44 -3.61 5.38
C GLY A 116 5.84 -4.43 4.24
N ASN A 117 4.93 -5.37 4.58
CA ASN A 117 4.20 -6.16 3.59
C ASN A 117 3.34 -5.27 2.69
N LEU A 118 2.53 -4.37 3.26
CA LEU A 118 1.71 -3.47 2.45
C LEU A 118 2.57 -2.61 1.52
N GLY A 119 3.65 -2.00 2.04
CA GLY A 119 4.54 -1.19 1.21
C GLY A 119 5.19 -1.99 0.08
N THR A 120 5.56 -3.24 0.34
CA THR A 120 6.12 -4.15 -0.65
C THR A 120 5.06 -4.55 -1.70
N ILE A 121 3.83 -4.83 -1.27
CA ILE A 121 2.71 -5.15 -2.18
C ILE A 121 2.39 -3.95 -3.10
N ILE A 122 2.43 -2.73 -2.59
CA ILE A 122 2.26 -1.52 -3.42
C ILE A 122 3.36 -1.44 -4.50
N ARG A 123 4.62 -1.77 -4.17
CA ARG A 123 5.70 -1.84 -5.16
C ARG A 123 5.50 -2.95 -6.19
N ILE A 124 5.02 -4.11 -5.75
CA ILE A 124 4.70 -5.24 -6.64
C ILE A 124 3.60 -4.84 -7.61
N ALA A 125 2.53 -4.20 -7.14
CA ALA A 125 1.46 -3.70 -7.98
C ALA A 125 1.98 -2.72 -9.05
N ASP A 126 2.78 -1.73 -8.64
CA ASP A 126 3.44 -0.78 -9.55
C ASP A 126 4.30 -1.49 -10.59
N TRP A 127 5.12 -2.47 -10.17
CA TRP A 127 6.01 -3.22 -11.05
C TRP A 127 5.26 -4.04 -12.11
N PHE A 128 4.16 -4.67 -11.72
CA PHE A 128 3.35 -5.50 -12.61
C PHE A 128 2.24 -4.71 -13.34
N GLY A 129 2.22 -3.38 -13.24
CA GLY A 129 1.24 -2.54 -13.93
C GLY A 129 -0.20 -2.76 -13.41
N ILE A 130 -0.34 -3.03 -12.11
CA ILE A 130 -1.63 -3.09 -11.42
C ILE A 130 -1.89 -1.72 -10.81
N SER A 131 -2.82 -0.99 -11.40
CA SER A 131 -3.08 0.41 -11.06
C SER A 131 -3.89 0.61 -9.78
N THR A 132 -4.58 -0.44 -9.30
CA THR A 132 -5.54 -0.33 -8.18
C THR A 132 -5.36 -1.44 -7.16
N ILE A 133 -5.28 -1.03 -5.88
CA ILE A 133 -5.34 -1.91 -4.70
C ILE A 133 -6.56 -1.53 -3.88
N ILE A 134 -7.41 -2.52 -3.61
CA ILE A 134 -8.59 -2.42 -2.75
C ILE A 134 -8.24 -3.03 -1.40
N CYS A 135 -8.27 -2.24 -0.34
CA CYS A 135 -7.96 -2.68 1.02
C CYS A 135 -9.24 -2.81 1.84
N SER A 136 -9.36 -3.88 2.61
CA SER A 136 -10.35 -3.95 3.68
C SER A 136 -10.08 -2.87 4.75
N GLU A 137 -11.07 -2.53 5.55
CA GLU A 137 -10.98 -1.44 6.54
C GLU A 137 -9.94 -1.70 7.63
N ASP A 138 -9.67 -2.97 7.93
CA ASP A 138 -8.69 -3.45 8.91
C ASP A 138 -7.27 -3.62 8.33
N THR A 139 -7.10 -3.49 7.01
CA THR A 139 -5.76 -3.39 6.41
C THR A 139 -5.02 -2.15 6.94
N VAL A 140 -3.73 -2.31 7.22
CA VAL A 140 -2.88 -1.23 7.73
C VAL A 140 -2.95 0.01 6.83
N ASP A 141 -2.90 1.19 7.44
CA ASP A 141 -3.03 2.47 6.72
C ASP A 141 -1.83 2.71 5.78
N ALA A 142 -2.09 2.82 4.49
CA ALA A 142 -1.08 3.07 3.45
C ALA A 142 -0.26 4.36 3.67
N TRP A 143 -0.83 5.33 4.40
CA TRP A 143 -0.19 6.60 4.71
C TRP A 143 0.57 6.58 6.05
N ASN A 144 0.67 5.43 6.70
CA ASN A 144 1.60 5.24 7.81
C ASN A 144 3.04 5.50 7.32
N PRO A 145 3.88 6.27 8.05
CA PRO A 145 5.24 6.59 7.63
C PRO A 145 6.08 5.36 7.25
N LYS A 146 5.90 4.22 7.96
CA LYS A 146 6.59 2.96 7.64
C LYS A 146 6.14 2.38 6.30
N VAL A 147 4.84 2.45 5.98
CA VAL A 147 4.31 2.00 4.68
C VAL A 147 4.83 2.91 3.58
N VAL A 148 4.68 4.23 3.72
CA VAL A 148 5.15 5.21 2.74
C VAL A 148 6.62 4.98 2.40
N GLN A 149 7.46 4.77 3.41
CA GLN A 149 8.88 4.46 3.22
C GLN A 149 9.09 3.14 2.46
N ALA A 150 8.38 2.09 2.83
CA ALA A 150 8.51 0.76 2.22
C ALA A 150 8.06 0.75 0.75
N THR A 151 7.20 1.68 0.32
CA THR A 151 6.78 1.78 -1.09
C THR A 151 7.89 2.27 -2.03
N MET A 152 8.94 2.90 -1.52
CA MET A 152 10.02 3.48 -2.33
C MET A 152 9.52 4.40 -3.47
N GLY A 153 8.41 5.14 -3.21
CA GLY A 153 7.79 6.06 -4.15
C GLY A 153 6.64 5.46 -4.99
N SER A 154 6.46 4.14 -5.03
CA SER A 154 5.37 3.50 -5.80
C SER A 154 3.97 3.94 -5.38
N ILE A 155 3.80 4.43 -4.15
CA ILE A 155 2.54 4.98 -3.63
C ILE A 155 1.97 6.13 -4.49
N THR A 156 2.80 6.77 -5.30
CA THR A 156 2.37 7.83 -6.22
C THR A 156 1.70 7.30 -7.49
N ARG A 157 1.88 6.02 -7.83
CA ARG A 157 1.45 5.42 -9.11
C ARG A 157 0.33 4.40 -8.95
N VAL A 158 0.07 3.97 -7.72
CA VAL A 158 -0.98 2.98 -7.39
C VAL A 158 -2.11 3.67 -6.65
N ASN A 159 -3.34 3.46 -7.11
CA ASN A 159 -4.55 3.93 -6.44
C ASN A 159 -4.92 2.97 -5.32
N ILE A 160 -5.00 3.47 -4.08
CA ILE A 160 -5.30 2.65 -2.89
C ILE A 160 -6.66 3.10 -2.35
N ILE A 161 -7.60 2.15 -2.27
CA ILE A 161 -8.98 2.39 -1.87
C ILE A 161 -9.28 1.54 -0.64
N TYR A 162 -9.83 2.13 0.42
CA TYR A 162 -10.30 1.42 1.61
C TYR A 162 -11.83 1.36 1.62
N LEU A 163 -12.36 0.13 1.77
CA LEU A 163 -13.82 -0.08 1.81
C LEU A 163 -14.15 -1.39 2.55
N ASN A 164 -15.46 -1.61 2.78
CA ASN A 164 -15.94 -2.91 3.21
C ASN A 164 -15.80 -3.89 2.04
N LEU A 165 -14.83 -4.80 2.16
CA LEU A 165 -14.47 -5.71 1.06
C LEU A 165 -15.58 -6.70 0.73
N PRO A 166 -16.26 -7.35 1.70
CA PRO A 166 -17.44 -8.19 1.42
C PRO A 166 -18.54 -7.47 0.65
N ASP A 167 -18.91 -6.26 1.08
CA ASP A 167 -19.97 -5.48 0.41
C ASP A 167 -19.56 -5.09 -1.03
N PHE A 168 -18.30 -4.76 -1.22
CA PHE A 168 -17.77 -4.48 -2.56
C PHE A 168 -17.85 -5.70 -3.48
N LEU A 169 -17.48 -6.88 -2.99
CA LEU A 169 -17.54 -8.12 -3.77
C LEU A 169 -18.97 -8.46 -4.21
N ASP A 170 -19.98 -8.13 -3.40
CA ASP A 170 -21.40 -8.29 -3.76
C ASP A 170 -21.85 -7.37 -4.91
N THR A 171 -21.10 -6.33 -5.21
CA THR A 171 -21.40 -5.42 -6.33
C THR A 171 -20.85 -5.89 -7.67
N LEU A 172 -19.96 -6.89 -7.66
CA LEU A 172 -19.32 -7.40 -8.87
C LEU A 172 -20.29 -8.29 -9.67
N PRO A 173 -20.19 -8.33 -11.01
CA PRO A 173 -20.94 -9.29 -11.82
C PRO A 173 -20.65 -10.73 -11.39
N ALA A 174 -21.64 -11.61 -11.48
CA ALA A 174 -21.52 -13.00 -11.03
C ALA A 174 -20.44 -13.80 -11.78
N ASP A 175 -20.16 -13.43 -13.02
CA ASP A 175 -19.13 -14.02 -13.88
C ASP A 175 -17.76 -13.33 -13.79
N PHE A 176 -17.66 -12.24 -13.01
CA PHE A 176 -16.39 -11.50 -12.83
C PHE A 176 -15.36 -12.40 -12.11
N PRO A 177 -14.11 -12.54 -12.66
CA PRO A 177 -13.10 -13.38 -12.05
C PRO A 177 -12.60 -12.82 -10.72
N VAL A 178 -12.91 -13.51 -9.63
CA VAL A 178 -12.43 -13.20 -8.28
C VAL A 178 -11.53 -14.34 -7.83
N TYR A 179 -10.22 -14.09 -7.86
CA TYR A 179 -9.19 -15.04 -7.48
C TYR A 179 -8.82 -14.85 -6.01
N GLY A 180 -8.77 -15.92 -5.24
CA GLY A 180 -8.25 -15.92 -3.87
C GLY A 180 -7.10 -16.90 -3.73
N THR A 181 -6.08 -16.53 -2.97
CA THR A 181 -4.94 -17.42 -2.68
C THR A 181 -5.19 -18.21 -1.41
N PHE A 182 -5.17 -19.54 -1.51
CA PHE A 182 -5.47 -20.47 -0.43
C PHE A 182 -4.49 -21.64 -0.40
N LEU A 183 -4.35 -22.28 0.77
CA LEU A 183 -3.57 -23.50 0.91
C LEU A 183 -4.29 -24.74 0.36
N ASP A 184 -5.59 -24.67 0.17
CA ASP A 184 -6.48 -25.70 -0.38
C ASP A 184 -7.06 -25.30 -1.74
N GLY A 185 -6.35 -24.47 -2.49
CA GLY A 185 -6.72 -24.05 -3.85
C GLY A 185 -6.16 -24.97 -4.94
N ASP A 186 -6.41 -24.59 -6.19
CA ASP A 186 -5.86 -25.26 -7.37
C ASP A 186 -4.48 -24.69 -7.73
N ASN A 187 -3.59 -25.54 -8.22
CA ASN A 187 -2.23 -25.15 -8.58
C ASN A 187 -2.23 -24.01 -9.62
N ILE A 188 -1.73 -22.83 -9.22
CA ILE A 188 -1.74 -21.61 -10.05
C ILE A 188 -1.05 -21.80 -11.40
N TYR A 189 -0.05 -22.68 -11.48
CA TYR A 189 0.74 -22.91 -12.71
C TYR A 189 -0.03 -23.68 -13.77
N THR A 190 -1.13 -24.34 -13.41
CA THR A 190 -1.95 -25.14 -14.34
C THR A 190 -3.32 -24.52 -14.63
N GLN A 191 -3.67 -23.42 -13.95
CA GLN A 191 -4.96 -22.76 -14.14
C GLN A 191 -4.96 -21.82 -15.34
N GLU A 192 -6.12 -21.66 -15.96
CA GLU A 192 -6.35 -20.57 -16.93
C GLU A 192 -6.60 -19.27 -16.20
N LEU A 193 -5.63 -18.36 -16.26
CA LEU A 193 -5.70 -17.03 -15.65
C LEU A 193 -6.14 -16.01 -16.69
N THR A 194 -7.08 -15.14 -16.31
CA THR A 194 -7.59 -14.09 -17.19
C THR A 194 -6.75 -12.81 -17.10
N PRO A 195 -6.67 -11.98 -18.15
CA PRO A 195 -5.91 -10.73 -18.13
C PRO A 195 -6.56 -9.66 -17.25
N ASN A 196 -7.81 -9.85 -16.84
CA ASN A 196 -8.59 -9.00 -15.95
C ASN A 196 -9.09 -9.80 -14.74
N GLY A 197 -9.53 -9.11 -13.70
CA GLY A 197 -10.09 -9.73 -12.50
C GLY A 197 -9.54 -9.12 -11.22
N LEU A 198 -9.95 -9.69 -10.10
CA LEU A 198 -9.53 -9.27 -8.78
C LEU A 198 -8.76 -10.40 -8.10
N ILE A 199 -7.51 -10.15 -7.74
CA ILE A 199 -6.68 -11.08 -6.96
C ILE A 199 -6.77 -10.69 -5.49
N ILE A 200 -7.21 -11.57 -4.63
CA ILE A 200 -7.35 -11.35 -3.19
C ILE A 200 -6.20 -12.03 -2.46
N MET A 201 -5.49 -11.25 -1.66
CA MET A 201 -4.45 -11.69 -0.73
C MET A 201 -4.97 -11.52 0.69
N GLY A 202 -4.76 -12.53 1.53
CA GLY A 202 -5.26 -12.54 2.91
C GLY A 202 -4.27 -12.00 3.93
N ASN A 203 -4.71 -11.97 5.19
CA ASN A 203 -3.92 -11.66 6.37
C ASN A 203 -2.76 -12.65 6.57
N GLU A 204 -1.66 -12.20 7.14
CA GLU A 204 -0.45 -12.99 7.34
C GLU A 204 -0.65 -14.22 8.24
N GLY A 205 -1.52 -14.12 9.24
CA GLY A 205 -1.79 -15.20 10.19
C GLY A 205 -3.07 -15.98 9.91
N ASN A 206 -4.12 -15.30 9.46
CA ASN A 206 -5.46 -15.86 9.34
C ASN A 206 -5.88 -16.16 7.89
N GLY A 207 -5.09 -15.73 6.91
CA GLY A 207 -5.47 -15.85 5.49
C GLY A 207 -6.64 -14.93 5.11
N ILE A 208 -7.40 -15.35 4.11
CA ILE A 208 -8.62 -14.65 3.64
C ILE A 208 -9.76 -14.97 4.60
N SER A 209 -10.47 -13.92 5.07
CA SER A 209 -11.60 -14.05 5.99
C SER A 209 -12.76 -14.86 5.37
N GLU A 210 -13.56 -15.52 6.19
CA GLU A 210 -14.68 -16.35 5.72
C GLU A 210 -15.72 -15.53 4.92
N ALA A 211 -15.96 -14.29 5.33
CA ALA A 211 -16.86 -13.38 4.62
C ALA A 211 -16.39 -13.06 3.19
N VAL A 212 -15.08 -12.97 2.98
CA VAL A 212 -14.47 -12.75 1.65
C VAL A 212 -14.31 -14.08 0.92
N ARG A 213 -13.90 -15.15 1.61
CA ARG A 213 -13.69 -16.50 1.07
C ARG A 213 -14.92 -17.04 0.34
N SER A 214 -16.12 -16.83 0.92
CA SER A 214 -17.40 -17.28 0.35
C SER A 214 -17.75 -16.61 -1.00
N LYS A 215 -17.08 -15.51 -1.34
CA LYS A 215 -17.30 -14.72 -2.57
C LYS A 215 -16.22 -14.95 -3.63
N VAL A 216 -15.19 -15.74 -3.31
CA VAL A 216 -14.15 -16.13 -4.26
C VAL A 216 -14.68 -17.22 -5.17
N ASN A 217 -14.57 -17.04 -6.50
CA ASN A 217 -14.99 -18.02 -7.48
C ASN A 217 -13.83 -18.76 -8.20
N ARG A 218 -12.57 -18.34 -7.93
CA ARG A 218 -11.34 -18.96 -8.45
C ARG A 218 -10.33 -19.10 -7.31
N ARG A 219 -10.12 -20.34 -6.86
CA ARG A 219 -9.21 -20.62 -5.73
C ARG A 219 -7.84 -21.03 -6.25
N LEU A 220 -6.79 -20.31 -5.87
CA LEU A 220 -5.44 -20.54 -6.34
C LEU A 220 -4.54 -21.00 -5.19
N LEU A 221 -3.64 -21.93 -5.49
CA LEU A 221 -2.56 -22.40 -4.62
C LEU A 221 -1.22 -22.15 -5.31
N ILE A 222 -0.29 -21.53 -4.59
CA ILE A 222 1.12 -21.62 -4.93
C ILE A 222 1.63 -22.93 -4.31
N PRO A 223 1.95 -23.96 -5.13
CA PRO A 223 2.25 -25.27 -4.57
C PRO A 223 3.56 -25.26 -3.78
N ASP A 224 3.60 -26.05 -2.73
CA ASP A 224 4.80 -26.46 -2.03
C ASP A 224 5.45 -27.61 -2.80
N PHE A 225 6.76 -27.55 -2.99
CA PHE A 225 7.55 -28.58 -3.67
C PHE A 225 8.38 -29.43 -2.69
N HIS A 226 8.27 -29.17 -1.39
CA HIS A 226 9.02 -29.90 -0.39
C HIS A 226 8.36 -31.26 -0.09
N GLN A 227 9.17 -32.32 0.09
CA GLN A 227 8.68 -33.69 0.38
C GLN A 227 8.63 -34.02 1.89
N GLY A 228 8.71 -33.02 2.76
CA GLY A 228 8.72 -33.18 4.21
C GLY A 228 8.12 -31.96 4.92
N PRO A 229 8.33 -31.80 6.23
CA PRO A 229 7.89 -30.62 6.93
C PRO A 229 8.45 -29.34 6.29
N THR A 230 7.59 -28.38 6.03
CA THR A 230 7.93 -27.09 5.42
C THR A 230 7.31 -25.94 6.21
N ALA A 231 7.52 -24.71 5.78
CA ALA A 231 6.82 -23.55 6.34
C ALA A 231 5.31 -23.65 6.10
N ASP A 232 4.51 -23.22 7.07
CA ASP A 232 3.04 -23.29 6.98
C ASP A 232 2.48 -22.40 5.86
N SER A 233 3.18 -21.32 5.52
CA SER A 233 2.79 -20.39 4.45
C SER A 233 3.96 -19.56 3.98
N LEU A 234 3.78 -18.92 2.81
CA LEU A 234 4.68 -17.88 2.30
C LEU A 234 4.30 -16.52 2.91
N ASN A 235 5.31 -15.64 3.06
CA ASN A 235 5.04 -14.24 3.33
C ASN A 235 4.08 -13.66 2.28
N VAL A 236 3.08 -12.89 2.71
CA VAL A 236 2.00 -12.39 1.83
C VAL A 236 2.52 -11.55 0.67
N ALA A 237 3.55 -10.72 0.87
CA ALA A 237 4.11 -9.93 -0.23
C ALA A 237 4.85 -10.83 -1.24
N ILE A 238 5.55 -11.87 -0.80
CA ILE A 238 6.19 -12.85 -1.68
C ILE A 238 5.12 -13.63 -2.47
N ALA A 239 4.07 -14.12 -1.80
CA ALA A 239 2.95 -14.78 -2.46
C ALA A 239 2.29 -13.87 -3.50
N THR A 240 2.12 -12.56 -3.18
CA THR A 240 1.60 -11.56 -4.13
C THR A 240 2.50 -11.44 -5.36
N ALA A 241 3.82 -11.38 -5.18
CA ALA A 241 4.76 -11.26 -6.29
C ALA A 241 4.69 -12.47 -7.24
N ILE A 242 4.66 -13.69 -6.68
CA ILE A 242 4.54 -14.93 -7.45
C ILE A 242 3.21 -14.94 -8.23
N THR A 243 2.11 -14.63 -7.56
CA THR A 243 0.79 -14.59 -8.17
C THR A 243 0.73 -13.56 -9.30
N CYS A 244 1.16 -12.32 -9.06
CA CYS A 244 1.18 -11.27 -10.10
C CYS A 244 2.09 -11.66 -11.29
N SER A 245 3.24 -12.27 -11.02
CA SER A 245 4.15 -12.75 -12.06
C SER A 245 3.47 -13.79 -12.95
N GLU A 246 2.73 -14.74 -12.36
CA GLU A 246 2.05 -15.77 -13.12
C GLU A 246 0.92 -15.19 -14.00
N PHE A 247 0.15 -14.23 -13.49
CA PHE A 247 -0.86 -13.52 -14.29
C PHE A 247 -0.27 -12.71 -15.45
N ARG A 248 0.96 -12.20 -15.33
CA ARG A 248 1.62 -11.39 -16.38
C ARG A 248 2.48 -12.18 -17.34
N ARG A 249 2.83 -13.40 -16.98
CA ARG A 249 3.65 -14.29 -17.82
C ARG A 249 2.89 -14.85 -19.03
N ARG A 250 1.58 -14.83 -19.01
CA ARG A 250 0.68 -15.43 -20.01
C ARG A 250 0.10 -14.42 -20.96
#